data_382272ca4bcd77d58e960a41ed35ffdc
#
_entry.id   382272ca4bcd77d58e960a41ed35ffdc
#
_cell.length_a   1.000
_cell.length_b   1.000
_cell.length_c   1.000
_cell.angle_alpha   90.00
_cell.angle_beta   90.00
_cell.angle_gamma   90.00
#
_symmetry.space_group_name_H-M   'P 1'
#
loop_
_entity.id
_entity.type
_entity.pdbx_description
1 polymer ?
#
loop_
_entity_poly.entity_id
_entity_poly.type
_entity_poly.pdbx_seq_one_letter_code
_entity_poly.pdbx_strand_id
1 'polypeptide(L)'
;LSITLSIQAQKKKDKKEEPPKWDVANPGDDFNYKPHSFTTNEGTWMNLDVSPNGQTIAFDLLGDIYTMPITGGKAKAIRTGIPFEIQPRFSPNGTKISFTSDAGGGDNIWVMNVDGSDAKQITKEDFRLLNNAIWTPDGNYLIARKHFTSRRSVGAGEMWQYHITGGSGLQLTKRKNDQQDVNEPFISADGKYLYYSEDIYPGGYFQYNKDPNKQIYAIQRYSFEDGKTETITGGPGGAARPTVSPDGKMLAFVKRVRTKSVLYIHNLETGEEWPIYDSLNKDQQEAWAIFGVYPNFDWMPNNTELVFWSGGKILKININTLAITNIPF
;
A
#
# COMPACT_ATOMS: atom_id res chain seq x y z
N LEU A 1 61.65 -42.89 31.82
CA LEU A 1 60.29 -42.37 31.57
C LEU A 1 60.42 -41.02 30.86
N SER A 2 60.16 -41.06 29.57
CA SER A 2 60.12 -39.80 28.76
C SER A 2 58.64 -39.35 28.59
N ILE A 3 58.31 -38.19 29.08
CA ILE A 3 56.99 -37.60 28.97
C ILE A 3 57.02 -36.65 27.76
N THR A 4 56.35 -37.03 26.68
CA THR A 4 56.16 -36.21 25.49
C THR A 4 54.90 -35.37 25.70
N LEU A 5 55.07 -34.02 25.89
CA LEU A 5 53.98 -33.07 25.87
C LEU A 5 53.65 -32.73 24.41
N SER A 6 52.49 -33.15 23.96
CA SER A 6 51.92 -32.68 22.68
C SER A 6 51.19 -31.36 22.87
N ILE A 7 51.76 -30.28 22.33
CA ILE A 7 51.11 -28.96 22.25
C ILE A 7 50.17 -29.01 21.04
N GLN A 8 48.88 -29.08 21.29
CA GLN A 8 47.86 -28.81 20.26
C GLN A 8 47.72 -27.28 20.06
N ALA A 9 48.24 -26.78 18.97
CA ALA A 9 47.99 -25.45 18.53
C ALA A 9 46.52 -25.34 18.02
N GLN A 10 45.64 -24.73 18.80
CA GLN A 10 44.35 -24.31 18.32
C GLN A 10 44.54 -23.20 17.27
N LYS A 11 44.32 -23.52 15.99
CA LYS A 11 44.15 -22.53 14.95
C LYS A 11 42.93 -21.66 15.30
N LYS A 12 43.15 -20.42 15.73
CA LYS A 12 42.12 -19.36 15.71
C LYS A 12 41.65 -19.31 14.25
N LYS A 13 40.40 -19.70 14.00
CA LYS A 13 39.71 -19.32 12.75
C LYS A 13 39.58 -17.81 12.80
N ASP A 14 40.33 -17.12 11.95
CA ASP A 14 40.08 -15.72 11.66
C ASP A 14 38.60 -15.62 11.22
N LYS A 15 37.77 -14.99 12.04
CA LYS A 15 36.44 -14.57 11.60
C LYS A 15 36.72 -13.60 10.45
N LYS A 16 36.44 -14.02 9.22
CA LYS A 16 36.29 -13.08 8.12
C LYS A 16 35.24 -12.08 8.57
N GLU A 17 35.62 -10.82 8.70
CA GLU A 17 34.66 -9.74 8.87
C GLU A 17 33.71 -9.82 7.69
N GLU A 18 32.41 -10.02 7.99
CA GLU A 18 31.39 -9.92 6.96
C GLU A 18 31.45 -8.48 6.42
N PRO A 19 31.40 -8.31 5.09
CA PRO A 19 31.38 -6.96 4.52
C PRO A 19 30.19 -6.18 5.14
N PRO A 20 30.34 -4.90 5.39
CA PRO A 20 29.27 -4.11 5.97
C PRO A 20 27.99 -4.28 5.15
N LYS A 21 26.91 -4.57 5.82
CA LYS A 21 25.60 -4.73 5.18
C LYS A 21 25.24 -3.38 4.53
N TRP A 22 24.77 -3.42 3.29
CA TRP A 22 24.26 -2.23 2.61
C TRP A 22 23.17 -1.55 3.45
N ASP A 23 23.33 -0.27 3.69
CA ASP A 23 22.37 0.58 4.41
C ASP A 23 21.77 1.58 3.42
N VAL A 24 20.49 1.43 3.11
CA VAL A 24 19.77 2.30 2.16
C VAL A 24 19.71 3.74 2.67
N ALA A 25 19.54 3.93 3.98
CA ALA A 25 19.47 5.27 4.57
C ALA A 25 20.84 5.97 4.62
N ASN A 26 21.94 5.18 4.64
CA ASN A 26 23.31 5.66 4.71
C ASN A 26 24.19 4.87 3.74
N PRO A 27 24.08 5.09 2.42
CA PRO A 27 24.74 4.26 1.41
C PRO A 27 26.26 4.38 1.36
N GLY A 28 26.85 5.24 2.20
CA GLY A 28 28.30 5.47 2.28
C GLY A 28 28.84 6.47 1.26
N ASP A 29 30.13 6.78 1.40
CA ASP A 29 30.79 7.84 0.61
C ASP A 29 30.95 7.49 -0.87
N ASP A 30 30.88 6.22 -1.24
CA ASP A 30 30.94 5.74 -2.62
C ASP A 30 29.69 6.10 -3.44
N PHE A 31 28.59 6.45 -2.77
CA PHE A 31 27.36 6.84 -3.42
C PHE A 31 27.33 8.34 -3.70
N ASN A 32 27.75 8.71 -4.92
CA ASN A 32 27.85 10.11 -5.32
C ASN A 32 26.48 10.67 -5.74
N TYR A 33 25.68 11.15 -4.79
CA TYR A 33 24.40 11.84 -5.05
C TYR A 33 24.53 13.35 -4.73
N LYS A 34 23.68 14.15 -5.40
CA LYS A 34 23.58 15.59 -5.15
C LYS A 34 22.15 15.92 -4.73
N PRO A 35 21.98 16.66 -3.62
CA PRO A 35 20.67 17.20 -3.27
C PRO A 35 20.15 18.11 -4.37
N HIS A 36 18.89 17.94 -4.75
CA HIS A 36 18.20 18.81 -5.69
C HIS A 36 16.92 19.32 -5.06
N SER A 37 16.70 20.63 -5.07
CA SER A 37 15.50 21.25 -4.51
C SER A 37 14.71 21.94 -5.61
N PHE A 38 13.42 21.70 -5.63
CA PHE A 38 12.48 22.39 -6.51
C PHE A 38 11.14 22.57 -5.78
N THR A 39 10.34 23.50 -6.27
CA THR A 39 8.97 23.71 -5.78
C THR A 39 8.00 23.21 -6.83
N THR A 40 7.02 22.44 -6.42
CA THR A 40 5.96 21.95 -7.29
C THR A 40 4.59 22.08 -6.61
N ASN A 41 3.55 22.17 -7.43
CA ASN A 41 2.15 22.06 -7.03
C ASN A 41 1.45 20.92 -7.77
N GLU A 42 2.22 19.99 -8.29
CA GLU A 42 1.78 18.80 -9.00
C GLU A 42 2.64 17.60 -8.60
N GLY A 43 2.04 16.43 -8.57
CA GLY A 43 2.73 15.17 -8.30
C GLY A 43 2.22 14.03 -9.15
N THR A 44 3.02 12.99 -9.26
CA THR A 44 2.64 11.79 -10.01
C THR A 44 2.52 10.60 -9.08
N TRP A 45 1.48 9.80 -9.28
CA TRP A 45 1.24 8.53 -8.58
C TRP A 45 1.25 8.67 -7.04
N MET A 46 0.60 9.74 -6.53
CA MET A 46 0.54 10.03 -5.11
C MET A 46 -0.51 9.17 -4.41
N ASN A 47 -0.08 8.33 -3.47
CA ASN A 47 -0.98 7.71 -2.51
C ASN A 47 -1.34 8.73 -1.44
N LEU A 48 -2.57 8.70 -0.98
CA LEU A 48 -3.02 9.60 0.06
C LEU A 48 -3.96 8.90 1.05
N ASP A 49 -4.11 9.52 2.21
CA ASP A 49 -5.00 9.09 3.27
C ASP A 49 -5.56 10.30 4.02
N VAL A 50 -6.79 10.21 4.49
CA VAL A 50 -7.46 11.27 5.24
C VAL A 50 -7.43 10.95 6.72
N SER A 51 -7.04 11.92 7.56
CA SER A 51 -7.07 11.73 9.01
C SER A 51 -8.49 11.43 9.52
N PRO A 52 -8.66 10.63 10.59
CA PRO A 52 -9.98 10.24 11.10
C PRO A 52 -10.90 11.40 11.46
N ASN A 53 -10.32 12.57 11.78
CA ASN A 53 -11.08 13.80 12.02
C ASN A 53 -11.40 14.62 10.76
N GLY A 54 -10.94 14.17 9.58
CA GLY A 54 -11.16 14.81 8.29
C GLY A 54 -10.42 16.15 8.07
N GLN A 55 -9.44 16.48 8.91
CA GLN A 55 -8.79 17.80 8.86
C GLN A 55 -7.44 17.81 8.13
N THR A 56 -6.82 16.66 7.98
CA THR A 56 -5.46 16.51 7.45
C THR A 56 -5.40 15.42 6.39
N ILE A 57 -4.59 15.64 5.36
CA ILE A 57 -4.22 14.63 4.36
C ILE A 57 -2.75 14.26 4.62
N ALA A 58 -2.44 12.97 4.65
CA ALA A 58 -1.10 12.44 4.46
C ALA A 58 -0.97 11.95 3.01
N PHE A 59 0.16 12.21 2.35
CA PHE A 59 0.41 11.73 0.99
C PHE A 59 1.90 11.52 0.74
N ASP A 60 2.21 10.68 -0.23
CA ASP A 60 3.58 10.50 -0.71
C ASP A 60 3.83 11.32 -1.99
N LEU A 61 5.06 11.77 -2.16
CA LEU A 61 5.54 12.39 -3.37
C LEU A 61 7.04 12.10 -3.55
N LEU A 62 7.39 11.40 -4.62
CA LEU A 62 8.77 11.05 -4.98
C LEU A 62 9.54 10.28 -3.89
N GLY A 63 8.83 9.47 -3.11
CA GLY A 63 9.43 8.66 -2.05
C GLY A 63 9.59 9.37 -0.71
N ASP A 64 9.03 10.57 -0.56
CA ASP A 64 8.92 11.29 0.70
C ASP A 64 7.45 11.36 1.16
N ILE A 65 7.21 11.50 2.46
CA ILE A 65 5.87 11.60 3.04
C ILE A 65 5.61 13.02 3.56
N TYR A 66 4.45 13.53 3.18
CA TYR A 66 3.98 14.88 3.51
C TYR A 66 2.64 14.83 4.23
N THR A 67 2.36 15.87 4.99
CA THR A 67 1.02 16.18 5.51
C THR A 67 0.62 17.61 5.17
N MET A 68 -0.69 17.84 5.00
CA MET A 68 -1.25 19.19 4.82
C MET A 68 -2.70 19.25 5.28
N PRO A 69 -3.26 20.45 5.55
CA PRO A 69 -4.68 20.61 5.82
C PRO A 69 -5.55 20.11 4.65
N ILE A 70 -6.74 19.59 4.96
CA ILE A 70 -7.73 19.18 3.94
C ILE A 70 -8.19 20.34 3.03
N THR A 71 -8.00 21.56 3.47
CA THR A 71 -8.28 22.78 2.68
C THR A 71 -7.16 23.14 1.71
N GLY A 72 -6.06 22.38 1.73
CA GLY A 72 -4.86 22.67 0.95
C GLY A 72 -3.92 23.67 1.64
N GLY A 73 -2.86 24.02 0.93
CA GLY A 73 -1.83 24.95 1.36
C GLY A 73 -0.43 24.31 1.30
N LYS A 74 0.54 24.91 1.98
CA LYS A 74 1.91 24.39 1.98
C LYS A 74 1.97 23.04 2.68
N ALA A 75 2.37 22.01 1.94
CA ALA A 75 2.62 20.69 2.49
C ALA A 75 3.87 20.71 3.40
N LYS A 76 3.79 19.99 4.52
CA LYS A 76 4.90 19.78 5.45
C LYS A 76 5.48 18.39 5.21
N ALA A 77 6.75 18.31 4.84
CA ALA A 77 7.47 17.05 4.83
C ALA A 77 7.62 16.51 6.25
N ILE A 78 7.22 15.27 6.48
CA ILE A 78 7.35 14.58 7.77
C ILE A 78 8.33 13.40 7.70
N ARG A 79 8.59 12.90 6.49
CA ARG A 79 9.66 11.92 6.21
C ARG A 79 10.32 12.31 4.89
N THR A 80 11.64 12.33 4.89
CA THR A 80 12.48 12.63 3.72
C THR A 80 13.77 11.85 3.80
N GLY A 81 14.45 11.68 2.69
CA GLY A 81 15.78 11.06 2.68
C GLY A 81 16.03 10.22 1.44
N ILE A 82 16.95 9.28 1.56
CA ILE A 82 17.30 8.36 0.48
C ILE A 82 16.32 7.19 0.37
N PRO A 83 15.79 6.64 1.50
CA PRO A 83 14.82 5.56 1.44
C PRO A 83 13.56 5.95 0.64
N PHE A 84 13.00 4.99 -0.07
CA PHE A 84 11.75 5.14 -0.79
C PHE A 84 10.58 4.89 0.15
N GLU A 85 9.87 5.95 0.56
CA GLU A 85 8.82 5.92 1.56
C GLU A 85 7.47 6.31 0.94
N ILE A 86 6.50 5.38 0.97
CA ILE A 86 5.22 5.52 0.24
C ILE A 86 4.05 4.94 1.03
N GLN A 87 2.83 5.18 0.53
CA GLN A 87 1.58 4.59 1.00
C GLN A 87 1.29 4.91 2.48
N PRO A 88 1.30 6.19 2.88
CA PRO A 88 0.97 6.56 4.24
C PRO A 88 -0.49 6.23 4.58
N ARG A 89 -0.73 5.75 5.83
CA ARG A 89 -2.07 5.50 6.37
C ARG A 89 -2.14 5.94 7.82
N PHE A 90 -3.11 6.78 8.16
CA PHE A 90 -3.37 7.16 9.53
C PHE A 90 -3.86 5.97 10.35
N SER A 91 -3.43 5.90 11.61
CA SER A 91 -4.06 5.02 12.59
C SER A 91 -5.50 5.46 12.91
N PRO A 92 -6.38 4.56 13.36
CA PRO A 92 -7.79 4.90 13.64
C PRO A 92 -7.99 6.03 14.64
N ASN A 93 -7.05 6.21 15.58
CA ASN A 93 -7.06 7.30 16.55
C ASN A 93 -6.34 8.58 16.06
N GLY A 94 -5.80 8.58 14.84
CA GLY A 94 -5.13 9.71 14.21
C GLY A 94 -3.78 10.10 14.81
N THR A 95 -3.18 9.29 15.69
CA THR A 95 -1.92 9.63 16.38
C THR A 95 -0.67 9.11 15.68
N LYS A 96 -0.82 8.14 14.77
CA LYS A 96 0.27 7.50 14.06
C LYS A 96 -0.01 7.42 12.56
N ILE A 97 1.07 7.19 11.79
CA ILE A 97 1.02 6.89 10.36
C ILE A 97 1.83 5.62 10.13
N SER A 98 1.24 4.63 9.44
CA SER A 98 1.98 3.52 8.85
C SER A 98 2.36 3.85 7.42
N PHE A 99 3.47 3.29 6.95
CA PHE A 99 3.97 3.50 5.59
C PHE A 99 4.85 2.34 5.15
N THR A 100 5.06 2.22 3.86
CA THR A 100 6.02 1.29 3.26
C THR A 100 7.36 2.00 3.12
N SER A 101 8.47 1.36 3.53
CA SER A 101 9.82 1.91 3.37
C SER A 101 10.85 0.79 3.16
N ASP A 102 11.83 1.06 2.31
CA ASP A 102 13.00 0.21 2.08
C ASP A 102 14.21 0.55 2.98
N ALA A 103 14.05 1.48 3.93
CA ALA A 103 15.12 1.90 4.85
C ALA A 103 15.80 0.73 5.60
N GLY A 104 15.09 -0.37 5.81
CA GLY A 104 15.61 -1.60 6.42
C GLY A 104 16.30 -2.57 5.46
N GLY A 105 16.49 -2.20 4.19
CA GLY A 105 17.12 -3.01 3.15
C GLY A 105 16.16 -3.76 2.23
N GLY A 106 14.86 -3.55 2.38
CA GLY A 106 13.78 -4.05 1.52
C GLY A 106 12.45 -3.52 1.99
N ASP A 107 11.44 -3.51 1.14
CA ASP A 107 10.13 -2.96 1.46
C ASP A 107 9.54 -3.66 2.69
N ASN A 108 9.31 -2.89 3.71
CA ASN A 108 8.73 -3.30 4.97
C ASN A 108 7.74 -2.24 5.47
N ILE A 109 6.89 -2.63 6.42
CA ILE A 109 5.94 -1.72 7.04
C ILE A 109 6.59 -1.06 8.25
N TRP A 110 6.49 0.26 8.26
CA TRP A 110 6.97 1.14 9.31
C TRP A 110 5.80 1.90 9.92
N VAL A 111 5.97 2.35 11.15
CA VAL A 111 5.02 3.21 11.87
C VAL A 111 5.77 4.36 12.51
N MET A 112 5.20 5.56 12.42
CA MET A 112 5.72 6.78 13.05
C MET A 112 4.60 7.56 13.72
N ASN A 113 4.94 8.55 14.53
CA ASN A 113 3.98 9.55 14.99
C ASN A 113 3.55 10.46 13.82
N VAL A 114 2.39 11.11 13.92
CA VAL A 114 1.87 11.98 12.83
C VAL A 114 2.76 13.17 12.50
N ASP A 115 3.68 13.54 13.38
CA ASP A 115 4.66 14.60 13.14
C ASP A 115 5.94 14.12 12.44
N GLY A 116 6.05 12.81 12.18
CA GLY A 116 7.20 12.14 11.57
C GLY A 116 8.22 11.58 12.56
N SER A 117 8.04 11.83 13.86
CA SER A 117 8.94 11.33 14.91
C SER A 117 8.73 9.84 15.21
N ASP A 118 9.70 9.24 15.91
CA ASP A 118 9.66 7.86 16.43
C ASP A 118 9.33 6.79 15.37
N ALA A 119 9.89 6.92 14.17
CA ALA A 119 9.69 5.94 13.11
C ALA A 119 10.32 4.59 13.46
N LYS A 120 9.52 3.53 13.41
CA LYS A 120 9.92 2.16 13.76
C LYS A 120 9.54 1.18 12.67
N GLN A 121 10.46 0.31 12.32
CA GLN A 121 10.20 -0.84 11.46
C GLN A 121 9.40 -1.89 12.23
N ILE A 122 8.21 -2.20 11.75
CA ILE A 122 7.30 -3.18 12.36
C ILE A 122 7.57 -4.59 11.81
N THR A 123 7.71 -4.71 10.50
CA THR A 123 8.01 -5.98 9.84
C THR A 123 9.48 -6.05 9.46
N LYS A 124 10.05 -7.27 9.44
CA LYS A 124 11.48 -7.49 9.18
C LYS A 124 11.67 -8.59 8.16
N GLU A 125 11.05 -8.41 7.01
CA GLU A 125 11.23 -9.32 5.89
C GLU A 125 12.52 -8.94 5.14
N ASP A 126 13.38 -9.91 4.91
CA ASP A 126 14.65 -9.74 4.20
C ASP A 126 14.65 -10.35 2.80
N PHE A 127 13.65 -11.17 2.51
CA PHE A 127 13.46 -11.82 1.20
C PHE A 127 12.07 -11.61 0.60
N ARG A 128 11.07 -11.36 1.44
CA ARG A 128 9.69 -11.06 1.03
C ARG A 128 9.44 -9.56 1.22
N LEU A 129 8.77 -8.95 0.24
CA LEU A 129 8.44 -7.54 0.31
C LEU A 129 7.04 -7.37 0.92
N LEU A 130 6.87 -6.34 1.75
CA LEU A 130 5.58 -5.95 2.30
C LEU A 130 5.25 -4.52 1.89
N ASN A 131 4.01 -4.31 1.45
CA ASN A 131 3.52 -2.99 1.12
C ASN A 131 2.00 -2.88 1.33
N ASN A 132 1.43 -1.70 1.07
CA ASN A 132 0.00 -1.42 1.14
C ASN A 132 -0.62 -1.81 2.49
N ALA A 133 -0.03 -1.38 3.62
CA ALA A 133 -0.59 -1.67 4.93
C ALA A 133 -1.87 -0.87 5.20
N ILE A 134 -2.82 -1.50 5.89
CA ILE A 134 -4.02 -0.88 6.45
C ILE A 134 -4.14 -1.24 7.93
N TRP A 135 -4.56 -0.29 8.76
CA TRP A 135 -4.78 -0.51 10.18
C TRP A 135 -6.07 -1.29 10.46
N THR A 136 -6.04 -2.19 11.44
CA THR A 136 -7.28 -2.69 12.04
C THR A 136 -7.97 -1.59 12.86
N PRO A 137 -9.32 -1.60 12.99
CA PRO A 137 -10.05 -0.53 13.67
C PRO A 137 -9.66 -0.34 15.15
N ASP A 138 -9.17 -1.39 15.81
CA ASP A 138 -8.66 -1.34 17.18
C ASP A 138 -7.24 -0.72 17.29
N GLY A 139 -6.58 -0.48 16.14
CA GLY A 139 -5.24 0.10 16.06
C GLY A 139 -4.12 -0.82 16.55
N ASN A 140 -4.39 -2.10 16.81
CA ASN A 140 -3.39 -3.05 17.33
C ASN A 140 -2.65 -3.82 16.23
N TYR A 141 -3.22 -3.90 15.02
CA TYR A 141 -2.64 -4.65 13.93
C TYR A 141 -2.62 -3.84 12.63
N LEU A 142 -1.73 -4.29 11.75
CA LEU A 142 -1.62 -3.87 10.37
C LEU A 142 -1.84 -5.09 9.47
N ILE A 143 -2.66 -4.94 8.43
CA ILE A 143 -2.81 -5.95 7.38
C ILE A 143 -2.11 -5.42 6.16
N ALA A 144 -1.16 -6.18 5.63
CA ALA A 144 -0.34 -5.79 4.50
C ALA A 144 -0.26 -6.91 3.47
N ARG A 145 0.00 -6.51 2.24
CA ARG A 145 0.37 -7.46 1.18
C ARG A 145 1.79 -7.95 1.41
N LYS A 146 1.96 -9.27 1.53
CA LYS A 146 3.27 -9.94 1.52
C LYS A 146 3.51 -10.58 0.16
N HIS A 147 4.53 -10.13 -0.54
CA HIS A 147 4.87 -10.59 -1.87
C HIS A 147 5.80 -11.81 -1.84
N PHE A 148 5.55 -12.78 -2.70
CA PHE A 148 6.36 -13.97 -2.89
C PHE A 148 6.83 -14.05 -4.33
N THR A 149 8.12 -13.91 -4.56
CA THR A 149 8.71 -14.02 -5.90
C THR A 149 8.56 -15.41 -6.50
N SER A 150 8.33 -15.48 -7.81
CA SER A 150 8.36 -16.70 -8.60
C SER A 150 9.64 -16.80 -9.44
N ARG A 151 9.74 -17.86 -10.26
CA ARG A 151 10.88 -18.12 -11.14
C ARG A 151 11.20 -17.01 -12.15
N ARG A 152 10.25 -16.13 -12.46
CA ARG A 152 10.41 -15.03 -13.44
C ARG A 152 10.51 -13.65 -12.78
N SER A 153 10.86 -13.59 -11.51
CA SER A 153 10.82 -12.36 -10.71
C SER A 153 9.40 -11.74 -10.56
N VAL A 154 8.42 -12.26 -11.28
CA VAL A 154 7.00 -12.00 -11.03
C VAL A 154 6.58 -12.85 -9.85
N GLY A 155 5.65 -12.43 -9.05
CA GLY A 155 5.19 -13.18 -7.90
C GLY A 155 3.74 -12.89 -7.60
N ALA A 156 3.26 -13.46 -6.53
CA ALA A 156 1.93 -13.28 -6.02
C ALA A 156 1.96 -12.82 -4.57
N GLY A 157 0.99 -11.99 -4.20
CA GLY A 157 0.82 -11.52 -2.84
C GLY A 157 -0.10 -12.43 -2.03
N GLU A 158 0.00 -12.27 -0.74
CA GLU A 158 -0.92 -12.80 0.26
C GLU A 158 -1.20 -11.68 1.27
N MET A 159 -2.40 -11.67 1.85
CA MET A 159 -2.73 -10.76 2.95
C MET A 159 -2.24 -11.36 4.26
N TRP A 160 -1.43 -10.59 4.98
CA TRP A 160 -0.84 -10.97 6.26
C TRP A 160 -1.13 -9.90 7.31
N GLN A 161 -1.41 -10.35 8.53
CA GLN A 161 -1.68 -9.48 9.68
C GLN A 161 -0.45 -9.46 10.60
N TYR A 162 -0.04 -8.26 11.02
CA TYR A 162 1.11 -8.05 11.91
C TYR A 162 0.68 -7.21 13.11
N HIS A 163 1.11 -7.59 14.30
CA HIS A 163 0.92 -6.74 15.48
C HIS A 163 1.85 -5.53 15.41
N ILE A 164 1.41 -4.36 15.88
CA ILE A 164 2.20 -3.11 15.82
C ILE A 164 3.51 -3.14 16.63
N THR A 165 3.69 -4.12 17.51
CA THR A 165 4.96 -4.35 18.22
C THR A 165 5.92 -5.27 17.47
N GLY A 166 5.53 -5.76 16.29
CA GLY A 166 6.32 -6.68 15.47
C GLY A 166 5.84 -8.13 15.54
N GLY A 167 6.72 -9.04 15.13
CA GLY A 167 6.45 -10.49 15.06
C GLY A 167 6.49 -11.03 13.63
N SER A 168 6.27 -12.34 13.47
CA SER A 168 6.32 -13.04 12.17
C SER A 168 5.07 -12.91 11.31
N GLY A 169 4.01 -12.32 11.87
CA GLY A 169 2.72 -12.16 11.20
C GLY A 169 1.86 -13.43 11.16
N LEU A 170 0.60 -13.22 10.80
CA LEU A 170 -0.41 -14.27 10.59
C LEU A 170 -0.90 -14.19 9.14
N GLN A 171 -0.84 -15.30 8.42
CA GLN A 171 -1.38 -15.40 7.06
C GLN A 171 -2.91 -15.41 7.11
N LEU A 172 -3.54 -14.48 6.38
CA LEU A 172 -5.01 -14.40 6.24
C LEU A 172 -5.49 -15.07 4.95
N THR A 173 -4.82 -14.79 3.84
CA THR A 173 -5.15 -15.38 2.54
C THR A 173 -4.00 -16.21 2.01
N LYS A 174 -4.33 -17.21 1.20
CA LYS A 174 -3.34 -18.03 0.49
C LYS A 174 -3.43 -17.75 -0.99
N ARG A 175 -2.29 -17.43 -1.63
CA ARG A 175 -2.24 -17.24 -3.09
C ARG A 175 -2.68 -18.49 -3.83
N LYS A 176 -3.43 -18.32 -4.91
CA LYS A 176 -3.90 -19.42 -5.76
C LYS A 176 -2.77 -20.07 -6.54
N ASN A 177 -1.79 -19.28 -6.93
CA ASN A 177 -0.59 -19.70 -7.67
C ASN A 177 0.54 -18.69 -7.46
N ASP A 178 1.66 -18.84 -8.14
CA ASP A 178 2.85 -18.03 -7.94
C ASP A 178 2.90 -16.74 -8.79
N GLN A 179 1.84 -16.37 -9.51
CA GLN A 179 1.90 -15.26 -10.46
C GLN A 179 0.67 -14.36 -10.50
N GLN A 180 -0.47 -14.81 -9.97
CA GLN A 180 -1.67 -13.98 -9.85
C GLN A 180 -1.68 -13.32 -8.47
N ASP A 181 -1.67 -11.99 -8.48
CA ASP A 181 -1.45 -11.18 -7.29
C ASP A 181 -2.74 -10.87 -6.54
N VAL A 182 -2.62 -10.65 -5.25
CA VAL A 182 -3.58 -9.92 -4.43
C VAL A 182 -2.91 -8.67 -3.90
N ASN A 183 -3.64 -7.55 -3.85
CA ASN A 183 -3.09 -6.27 -3.42
C ASN A 183 -4.19 -5.37 -2.84
N GLU A 184 -3.79 -4.18 -2.38
CA GLU A 184 -4.70 -3.09 -2.06
C GLU A 184 -5.70 -3.44 -0.96
N PRO A 185 -5.25 -3.88 0.22
CA PRO A 185 -6.15 -4.21 1.32
C PRO A 185 -6.89 -2.98 1.83
N PHE A 186 -8.15 -3.18 2.22
CA PHE A 186 -8.96 -2.23 2.96
C PHE A 186 -9.85 -2.98 3.97
N ILE A 187 -9.96 -2.49 5.19
CA ILE A 187 -10.76 -3.12 6.24
C ILE A 187 -12.06 -2.36 6.48
N SER A 188 -13.17 -3.07 6.70
CA SER A 188 -14.42 -2.45 7.11
C SER A 188 -14.29 -1.79 8.49
N ALA A 189 -15.00 -0.68 8.71
CA ALA A 189 -14.94 0.06 9.97
C ALA A 189 -15.32 -0.77 11.21
N ASP A 190 -16.19 -1.78 11.03
CA ASP A 190 -16.57 -2.73 12.07
C ASP A 190 -15.55 -3.86 12.30
N GLY A 191 -14.49 -3.90 11.50
CA GLY A 191 -13.41 -4.90 11.59
C GLY A 191 -13.78 -6.31 11.15
N LYS A 192 -14.96 -6.52 10.55
CA LYS A 192 -15.42 -7.87 10.20
C LYS A 192 -14.92 -8.37 8.87
N TYR A 193 -14.59 -7.45 7.96
CA TYR A 193 -14.25 -7.79 6.58
C TYR A 193 -12.97 -7.12 6.11
N LEU A 194 -12.15 -7.89 5.39
CA LEU A 194 -11.01 -7.40 4.63
C LEU A 194 -11.38 -7.43 3.14
N TYR A 195 -11.35 -6.27 2.50
CA TYR A 195 -11.49 -6.12 1.04
C TYR A 195 -10.11 -6.03 0.40
N TYR A 196 -9.95 -6.60 -0.78
CA TYR A 196 -8.69 -6.52 -1.54
C TYR A 196 -8.91 -6.77 -3.03
N SER A 197 -7.99 -6.32 -3.84
CA SER A 197 -7.96 -6.60 -5.28
C SER A 197 -7.28 -7.94 -5.54
N GLU A 198 -7.85 -8.78 -6.39
CA GLU A 198 -7.28 -10.06 -6.80
C GLU A 198 -7.20 -10.16 -8.32
N ASP A 199 -6.04 -10.53 -8.86
CA ASP A 199 -5.89 -10.91 -10.27
C ASP A 199 -6.57 -12.26 -10.50
N ILE A 200 -7.67 -12.23 -11.24
CA ILE A 200 -8.47 -13.42 -11.59
C ILE A 200 -8.42 -13.72 -13.09
N TYR A 201 -7.47 -13.13 -13.83
CA TYR A 201 -7.34 -13.34 -15.26
C TYR A 201 -7.16 -14.84 -15.59
N PRO A 202 -7.85 -15.37 -16.59
CA PRO A 202 -7.77 -16.79 -16.95
C PRO A 202 -6.35 -17.24 -17.29
N GLY A 203 -6.01 -18.47 -16.92
CA GLY A 203 -4.72 -19.11 -17.27
C GLY A 203 -3.77 -19.34 -16.11
N GLY A 204 -4.00 -18.72 -14.94
CA GLY A 204 -3.24 -19.00 -13.71
C GLY A 204 -1.78 -18.53 -13.72
N TYR A 205 -1.39 -17.67 -14.67
CA TYR A 205 -0.07 -17.07 -14.76
C TYR A 205 -0.14 -15.65 -15.31
N PHE A 206 0.85 -14.82 -14.99
CA PHE A 206 0.92 -13.46 -15.47
C PHE A 206 1.15 -13.38 -16.97
N GLN A 207 0.38 -12.54 -17.65
CA GLN A 207 0.47 -12.28 -19.08
C GLN A 207 0.60 -10.78 -19.32
N TYR A 208 1.56 -10.36 -20.17
CA TYR A 208 1.76 -8.95 -20.53
C TYR A 208 0.74 -8.43 -21.56
N ASN A 209 -0.06 -9.31 -22.16
CA ASN A 209 -1.06 -8.98 -23.19
C ASN A 209 -2.50 -9.12 -22.67
N LYS A 210 -2.71 -8.93 -21.35
CA LYS A 210 -4.05 -8.91 -20.78
C LYS A 210 -4.89 -7.80 -21.41
N ASP A 211 -6.13 -8.12 -21.71
CA ASP A 211 -7.09 -7.13 -22.19
C ASP A 211 -7.84 -6.52 -20.99
N PRO A 212 -7.60 -5.24 -20.64
CA PRO A 212 -8.23 -4.61 -19.48
C PRO A 212 -9.74 -4.36 -19.69
N ASN A 213 -10.25 -4.45 -20.91
CA ASN A 213 -11.69 -4.40 -21.17
C ASN A 213 -12.40 -5.72 -20.87
N LYS A 214 -11.64 -6.80 -20.68
CA LYS A 214 -12.09 -8.03 -20.06
C LYS A 214 -11.93 -7.93 -18.54
N GLN A 215 -11.98 -9.04 -17.84
CA GLN A 215 -11.82 -9.07 -16.41
C GLN A 215 -10.38 -9.46 -16.04
N ILE A 216 -9.58 -8.52 -15.53
CA ILE A 216 -8.26 -8.81 -14.95
C ILE A 216 -8.38 -8.93 -13.44
N TYR A 217 -8.87 -7.88 -12.78
CA TYR A 217 -9.03 -7.84 -11.34
C TYR A 217 -10.49 -7.94 -10.92
N ALA A 218 -10.69 -8.48 -9.72
CA ALA A 218 -11.95 -8.41 -9.00
C ALA A 218 -11.69 -7.98 -7.56
N ILE A 219 -12.68 -7.37 -6.92
CA ILE A 219 -12.65 -7.09 -5.50
C ILE A 219 -13.20 -8.28 -4.74
N GLN A 220 -12.37 -8.81 -3.85
CA GLN A 220 -12.69 -9.87 -2.92
C GLN A 220 -12.99 -9.30 -1.54
N ARG A 221 -13.87 -9.97 -0.80
CA ARG A 221 -14.16 -9.71 0.61
C ARG A 221 -13.90 -10.97 1.42
N TYR A 222 -12.93 -10.91 2.34
CA TYR A 222 -12.61 -11.96 3.29
C TYR A 222 -13.32 -11.67 4.61
N SER A 223 -14.03 -12.67 5.16
CA SER A 223 -14.70 -12.60 6.46
C SER A 223 -13.77 -13.10 7.56
N PHE A 224 -13.55 -12.28 8.59
CA PHE A 224 -12.79 -12.71 9.78
C PHE A 224 -13.55 -13.69 10.67
N GLU A 225 -14.88 -13.77 10.54
CA GLU A 225 -15.72 -14.67 11.35
C GLU A 225 -15.55 -16.13 10.93
N ASP A 226 -15.58 -16.41 9.63
CA ASP A 226 -15.59 -17.79 9.11
C ASP A 226 -14.46 -18.10 8.13
N GLY A 227 -13.59 -17.13 7.84
CA GLY A 227 -12.43 -17.29 6.95
C GLY A 227 -12.79 -17.45 5.47
N LYS A 228 -14.04 -17.20 5.08
CA LYS A 228 -14.46 -17.31 3.69
C LYS A 228 -14.19 -16.05 2.89
N THR A 229 -13.99 -16.24 1.60
CA THR A 229 -13.79 -15.17 0.62
C THR A 229 -14.91 -15.23 -0.41
N GLU A 230 -15.49 -14.08 -0.74
CA GLU A 230 -16.46 -13.90 -1.81
C GLU A 230 -16.08 -12.74 -2.72
N THR A 231 -16.50 -12.81 -3.98
CA THR A 231 -16.31 -11.72 -4.94
C THR A 231 -17.43 -10.70 -4.78
N ILE A 232 -17.06 -9.44 -4.56
CA ILE A 232 -18.03 -8.33 -4.42
C ILE A 232 -18.33 -7.71 -5.77
N THR A 233 -17.30 -7.37 -6.54
CA THR A 233 -17.47 -6.79 -7.88
C THR A 233 -16.29 -7.10 -8.77
N GLY A 234 -16.51 -7.00 -10.08
CA GLY A 234 -15.54 -7.30 -11.14
C GLY A 234 -16.15 -7.09 -12.52
N GLY A 235 -16.06 -8.14 -13.37
CA GLY A 235 -16.60 -8.12 -14.73
C GLY A 235 -15.73 -7.33 -15.72
N PRO A 236 -16.28 -6.97 -16.89
CA PRO A 236 -15.57 -6.22 -17.92
C PRO A 236 -15.02 -4.89 -17.38
N GLY A 237 -13.73 -4.64 -17.64
CA GLY A 237 -13.02 -3.48 -17.11
C GLY A 237 -12.37 -3.71 -15.74
N GLY A 238 -12.60 -4.88 -15.11
CA GLY A 238 -12.07 -5.23 -13.80
C GLY A 238 -12.61 -4.36 -12.65
N ALA A 239 -12.12 -4.64 -11.45
CA ALA A 239 -12.36 -3.80 -10.27
C ALA A 239 -11.13 -3.89 -9.37
N ALA A 240 -10.55 -2.75 -8.99
CA ALA A 240 -9.35 -2.66 -8.19
C ALA A 240 -9.38 -1.48 -7.21
N ARG A 241 -8.52 -1.49 -6.21
CA ARG A 241 -8.40 -0.44 -5.19
C ARG A 241 -9.69 -0.24 -4.39
N PRO A 242 -10.17 -1.26 -3.66
CA PRO A 242 -11.35 -1.13 -2.82
C PRO A 242 -11.10 -0.14 -1.68
N THR A 243 -12.08 0.74 -1.44
CA THR A 243 -12.06 1.68 -0.32
C THR A 243 -13.48 1.84 0.20
N VAL A 244 -13.78 1.27 1.37
CA VAL A 244 -15.13 1.24 1.96
C VAL A 244 -15.40 2.53 2.72
N SER A 245 -16.61 3.07 2.61
CA SER A 245 -17.02 4.26 3.37
C SER A 245 -17.01 3.98 4.89
N PRO A 246 -16.80 5.02 5.73
CA PRO A 246 -16.77 4.85 7.18
C PRO A 246 -18.03 4.21 7.77
N ASP A 247 -19.20 4.41 7.14
CA ASP A 247 -20.46 3.78 7.57
C ASP A 247 -20.66 2.35 7.03
N GLY A 248 -19.73 1.84 6.22
CA GLY A 248 -19.74 0.50 5.67
C GLY A 248 -20.75 0.24 4.54
N LYS A 249 -21.38 1.28 3.99
CA LYS A 249 -22.46 1.13 2.99
C LYS A 249 -22.01 1.20 1.55
N MET A 250 -20.96 2.00 1.29
CA MET A 250 -20.45 2.23 -0.05
C MET A 250 -19.02 1.73 -0.19
N LEU A 251 -18.71 1.21 -1.36
CA LEU A 251 -17.37 0.81 -1.77
C LEU A 251 -16.97 1.65 -2.98
N ALA A 252 -15.94 2.46 -2.85
CA ALA A 252 -15.31 3.12 -3.98
C ALA A 252 -14.22 2.23 -4.59
N PHE A 253 -14.10 2.22 -5.92
CA PHE A 253 -13.11 1.42 -6.62
C PHE A 253 -12.79 1.97 -8.01
N VAL A 254 -11.71 1.49 -8.62
CA VAL A 254 -11.29 1.83 -9.99
C VAL A 254 -11.70 0.74 -10.96
N LYS A 255 -12.30 1.16 -12.08
CA LYS A 255 -12.72 0.28 -13.19
C LYS A 255 -12.25 0.85 -14.52
N ARG A 256 -11.83 0.02 -15.45
CA ARG A 256 -11.53 0.43 -16.81
C ARG A 256 -12.80 0.45 -17.66
N VAL A 257 -13.08 1.58 -18.28
CA VAL A 257 -14.17 1.73 -19.26
C VAL A 257 -13.56 2.14 -20.57
N ARG A 258 -13.42 1.21 -21.51
CA ARG A 258 -12.69 1.40 -22.76
C ARG A 258 -11.25 1.85 -22.50
N THR A 259 -10.90 3.10 -22.84
CA THR A 259 -9.56 3.66 -22.66
C THR A 259 -9.41 4.47 -21.37
N LYS A 260 -10.48 4.65 -20.60
CA LYS A 260 -10.50 5.48 -19.38
C LYS A 260 -10.44 4.62 -18.12
N SER A 261 -9.67 5.07 -17.14
CA SER A 261 -9.82 4.63 -15.76
C SER A 261 -10.85 5.50 -15.08
N VAL A 262 -11.82 4.89 -14.44
CA VAL A 262 -13.01 5.55 -13.91
C VAL A 262 -13.19 5.18 -12.45
N LEU A 263 -13.47 6.16 -11.62
CA LEU A 263 -13.83 5.96 -10.22
C LEU A 263 -15.32 5.61 -10.12
N TYR A 264 -15.61 4.49 -9.52
CA TYR A 264 -16.95 3.93 -9.33
C TYR A 264 -17.33 3.87 -7.86
N ILE A 265 -18.61 3.89 -7.61
CA ILE A 265 -19.23 3.52 -6.33
C ILE A 265 -20.03 2.24 -6.55
N HIS A 266 -19.93 1.33 -5.57
CA HIS A 266 -20.77 0.15 -5.40
C HIS A 266 -21.51 0.28 -4.07
N ASN A 267 -22.82 0.18 -4.10
CA ASN A 267 -23.64 0.11 -2.90
C ASN A 267 -23.60 -1.34 -2.36
N LEU A 268 -23.02 -1.53 -1.18
CA LEU A 268 -22.83 -2.87 -0.58
C LEU A 268 -24.14 -3.52 -0.12
N GLU A 269 -25.23 -2.76 0.01
CA GLU A 269 -26.56 -3.29 0.39
C GLU A 269 -27.37 -3.70 -0.83
N THR A 270 -27.35 -2.90 -1.91
CA THR A 270 -28.19 -3.11 -3.10
C THR A 270 -27.47 -3.78 -4.26
N GLY A 271 -26.13 -3.74 -4.28
CA GLY A 271 -25.30 -4.20 -5.39
C GLY A 271 -25.27 -3.26 -6.59
N GLU A 272 -25.88 -2.08 -6.51
CA GLU A 272 -25.85 -1.09 -7.60
C GLU A 272 -24.48 -0.47 -7.76
N GLU A 273 -24.07 -0.24 -9.01
CA GLU A 273 -22.79 0.41 -9.36
C GLU A 273 -23.01 1.60 -10.29
N TRP A 274 -22.29 2.71 -10.03
CA TRP A 274 -22.31 3.87 -10.91
C TRP A 274 -20.97 4.60 -10.93
N PRO A 275 -20.61 5.23 -12.08
CA PRO A 275 -19.40 6.04 -12.19
C PRO A 275 -19.60 7.39 -11.50
N ILE A 276 -18.54 7.91 -10.89
CA ILE A 276 -18.54 9.25 -10.29
C ILE A 276 -17.47 10.17 -10.88
N TYR A 277 -16.37 9.61 -11.45
CA TYR A 277 -15.32 10.42 -12.07
C TYR A 277 -14.60 9.61 -13.16
N ASP A 278 -14.52 10.15 -14.39
CA ASP A 278 -14.07 9.44 -15.60
C ASP A 278 -12.73 9.95 -16.18
N SER A 279 -12.01 10.74 -15.39
CA SER A 279 -10.77 11.39 -15.82
C SER A 279 -9.58 11.04 -14.91
N LEU A 280 -9.60 9.85 -14.30
CA LEU A 280 -8.44 9.29 -13.61
C LEU A 280 -7.28 9.10 -14.59
N ASN A 281 -6.05 9.18 -14.09
CA ASN A 281 -4.90 8.70 -14.86
C ASN A 281 -5.07 7.21 -15.15
N LYS A 282 -4.39 6.73 -16.19
CA LYS A 282 -4.46 5.32 -16.57
C LYS A 282 -4.06 4.42 -15.41
N ASP A 283 -4.95 3.50 -15.01
CA ASP A 283 -4.63 2.44 -14.06
C ASP A 283 -3.64 1.42 -14.65
N GLN A 284 -3.07 0.58 -13.82
CA GLN A 284 -2.03 -0.37 -14.18
C GLN A 284 -2.51 -1.83 -14.19
N GLN A 285 -3.77 -2.10 -14.55
CA GLN A 285 -4.30 -3.47 -14.56
C GLN A 285 -3.50 -4.43 -15.44
N GLU A 286 -2.94 -3.94 -16.57
CA GLU A 286 -2.15 -4.74 -17.51
C GLU A 286 -0.71 -4.98 -17.01
N ALA A 287 -0.24 -4.17 -16.07
CA ALA A 287 1.11 -4.25 -15.55
C ALA A 287 1.21 -5.17 -14.33
N TRP A 288 2.43 -5.53 -13.97
CA TRP A 288 2.71 -6.11 -12.67
C TRP A 288 2.84 -4.97 -11.63
N ALA A 289 1.69 -4.55 -11.12
CA ALA A 289 1.55 -3.37 -10.27
C ALA A 289 1.83 -3.70 -8.80
N ILE A 290 3.09 -3.89 -8.43
CA ILE A 290 3.51 -4.33 -7.09
C ILE A 290 3.04 -3.38 -5.97
N PHE A 291 2.96 -2.08 -6.25
CA PHE A 291 2.49 -1.06 -5.31
C PHE A 291 1.01 -0.71 -5.47
N GLY A 292 0.28 -1.50 -6.25
CA GLY A 292 -1.15 -1.33 -6.51
C GLY A 292 -1.47 -0.87 -7.92
N VAL A 293 -2.68 -1.19 -8.34
CA VAL A 293 -3.21 -0.89 -9.68
C VAL A 293 -3.49 0.60 -9.87
N TYR A 294 -3.84 1.28 -8.78
CA TYR A 294 -4.03 2.73 -8.70
C TYR A 294 -3.56 3.24 -7.32
N PRO A 295 -3.14 4.53 -7.19
CA PRO A 295 -2.79 5.10 -5.90
C PRO A 295 -3.94 5.03 -4.90
N ASN A 296 -3.61 5.03 -3.62
CA ASN A 296 -4.60 5.10 -2.55
C ASN A 296 -5.41 6.39 -2.67
N PHE A 297 -6.71 6.25 -2.42
CA PHE A 297 -7.65 7.34 -2.17
C PHE A 297 -8.46 7.01 -0.92
N ASP A 298 -9.15 7.99 -0.36
CA ASP A 298 -9.86 7.78 0.90
C ASP A 298 -11.13 8.59 1.03
N TRP A 299 -12.02 8.11 1.89
CA TRP A 299 -13.26 8.80 2.23
C TRP A 299 -13.04 9.90 3.25
N MET A 300 -13.82 10.97 3.10
CA MET A 300 -14.03 11.87 4.21
C MET A 300 -14.93 11.22 5.27
N PRO A 301 -14.77 11.56 6.55
CA PRO A 301 -15.62 10.99 7.63
C PRO A 301 -17.12 11.25 7.47
N ASN A 302 -17.53 12.14 6.57
CA ASN A 302 -18.92 12.46 6.28
C ASN A 302 -19.64 11.44 5.38
N ASN A 303 -18.96 10.38 4.91
CA ASN A 303 -19.47 9.31 4.03
C ASN A 303 -19.95 9.78 2.64
N THR A 304 -19.75 11.05 2.27
CA THR A 304 -20.26 11.62 1.03
C THR A 304 -19.19 12.20 0.11
N GLU A 305 -17.97 12.28 0.58
CA GLU A 305 -16.87 12.84 -0.20
C GLU A 305 -15.68 11.88 -0.22
N LEU A 306 -15.02 11.80 -1.37
CA LEU A 306 -13.77 11.08 -1.60
C LEU A 306 -12.65 12.05 -1.94
N VAL A 307 -11.46 11.82 -1.39
CA VAL A 307 -10.22 12.51 -1.70
C VAL A 307 -9.34 11.57 -2.51
N PHE A 308 -8.86 12.01 -3.66
CA PHE A 308 -8.08 11.16 -4.58
C PHE A 308 -7.09 11.99 -5.39
N TRP A 309 -6.09 11.33 -5.93
CA TRP A 309 -5.14 11.92 -6.88
C TRP A 309 -5.61 11.69 -8.32
N SER A 310 -5.55 12.75 -9.14
CA SER A 310 -5.73 12.65 -10.60
C SER A 310 -5.11 13.87 -11.30
N GLY A 311 -4.52 13.66 -12.47
CA GLY A 311 -3.99 14.75 -13.30
C GLY A 311 -2.91 15.60 -12.64
N GLY A 312 -2.13 15.01 -11.74
CA GLY A 312 -1.10 15.73 -10.98
C GLY A 312 -1.61 16.45 -9.72
N LYS A 313 -2.91 16.43 -9.47
CA LYS A 313 -3.57 17.18 -8.39
C LYS A 313 -4.22 16.26 -7.36
N ILE A 314 -4.43 16.79 -6.17
CA ILE A 314 -5.30 16.18 -5.16
C ILE A 314 -6.69 16.80 -5.31
N LEU A 315 -7.67 15.95 -5.52
CA LEU A 315 -9.06 16.34 -5.76
C LEU A 315 -9.96 15.77 -4.67
N LYS A 316 -11.06 16.45 -4.41
CA LYS A 316 -12.15 15.95 -3.59
C LYS A 316 -13.44 15.96 -4.42
N ILE A 317 -14.21 14.87 -4.40
CA ILE A 317 -15.49 14.75 -5.09
C ILE A 317 -16.61 14.39 -4.11
N ASN A 318 -17.75 15.05 -4.25
CA ASN A 318 -18.96 14.64 -3.55
C ASN A 318 -19.70 13.59 -4.40
N ILE A 319 -19.95 12.40 -3.85
CA ILE A 319 -20.51 11.26 -4.60
C ILE A 319 -21.98 11.47 -5.02
N ASN A 320 -22.72 12.35 -4.37
CA ASN A 320 -24.14 12.63 -4.66
C ASN A 320 -24.32 13.72 -5.70
N THR A 321 -23.53 14.79 -5.61
CA THR A 321 -23.64 15.96 -6.49
C THR A 321 -22.63 15.96 -7.64
N LEU A 322 -21.61 15.08 -7.56
CA LEU A 322 -20.46 15.01 -8.45
C LEU A 322 -19.62 16.31 -8.49
N ALA A 323 -19.83 17.21 -7.53
CA ALA A 323 -19.04 18.42 -7.40
C ALA A 323 -17.60 18.11 -7.04
N ILE A 324 -16.66 18.65 -7.83
CA ILE A 324 -15.21 18.44 -7.66
C ILE A 324 -14.59 19.71 -7.07
N THR A 325 -13.74 19.52 -6.07
CA THR A 325 -12.92 20.57 -5.46
C THR A 325 -11.45 20.22 -5.60
N ASN A 326 -10.63 21.14 -6.11
CA ASN A 326 -9.18 21.00 -6.08
C ASN A 326 -8.66 21.34 -4.68
N ILE A 327 -7.77 20.50 -4.15
CA ILE A 327 -7.06 20.73 -2.89
C ILE A 327 -5.61 21.11 -3.25
N PRO A 328 -5.29 22.41 -3.31
CA PRO A 328 -3.99 22.86 -3.79
C PRO A 328 -2.88 22.59 -2.76
N PHE A 329 -1.68 22.25 -3.22
CA PHE A 329 -0.47 22.12 -2.38
C PHE A 329 0.75 22.78 -3.03
#